data_aaf474f46490224deaabbe900f010a78
#
_entry.id   aaf474f46490224deaabbe900f010a78
#
_cell.length_a   1.000
_cell.length_b   1.000
_cell.length_c   1.000
_cell.angle_alpha   90.00
_cell.angle_beta   90.00
_cell.angle_gamma   90.00
#
_symmetry.space_group_name_H-M   'P 1'
#
loop_
_entity.id
_entity.type
_entity.pdbx_description
1 polymer ?
#
loop_
_entity_poly.entity_id
_entity_poly.type
_entity_poly.pdbx_seq_one_letter_code
_entity_poly.pdbx_strand_id
1 'polypeptide(L)'
;METLNLVIPCYNEEEMLPITAKALVEKMNNLMSEGKISQDSKVMLVDDGSKDKTWDIIEKLHEAIPLFTGLKLSRNKGHQNALLAGLMTAKNYADIIVSMDADLQDDINAIDGFLEKRAEGCDIVYGVRSSREKDTAFKRGTAQGYYKL
;
A
#
# COMPACT_ATOMS: atom_id res chain seq x y z
N MET A 1 -2.51 9.92 -17.63
CA MET A 1 -1.69 9.17 -16.67
C MET A 1 -2.50 8.90 -15.43
N GLU A 2 -2.51 7.65 -14.99
CA GLU A 2 -3.37 7.25 -13.88
C GLU A 2 -2.77 7.62 -12.52
N THR A 3 -3.66 7.94 -11.57
CA THR A 3 -3.30 8.27 -10.20
C THR A 3 -3.32 7.01 -9.36
N LEU A 4 -2.18 6.71 -8.74
CA LEU A 4 -2.01 5.58 -7.83
C LEU A 4 -2.15 6.05 -6.39
N ASN A 5 -2.89 5.30 -5.59
CA ASN A 5 -2.92 5.50 -4.14
C ASN A 5 -2.57 4.18 -3.46
N LEU A 6 -1.48 4.18 -2.70
CA LEU A 6 -1.15 3.04 -1.84
C LEU A 6 -1.95 3.18 -0.55
N VAL A 7 -2.50 2.09 -0.06
CA VAL A 7 -3.23 2.05 1.21
C VAL A 7 -2.50 1.09 2.14
N ILE A 8 -2.03 1.60 3.26
CA ILE A 8 -1.18 0.86 4.18
C ILE A 8 -1.77 0.93 5.59
N PRO A 9 -2.46 -0.15 6.03
CA PRO A 9 -2.92 -0.22 7.42
C PRO A 9 -1.74 -0.32 8.37
N CYS A 10 -1.80 0.44 9.46
CA CYS A 10 -0.74 0.49 10.46
C CYS A 10 -1.32 0.26 11.85
N TYR A 11 -0.68 -0.61 12.62
CA TYR A 11 -1.03 -0.83 14.02
C TYR A 11 0.24 -1.08 14.81
N ASN A 12 0.57 -0.14 15.72
CA ASN A 12 1.77 -0.21 16.54
C ASN A 12 3.05 -0.44 15.71
N GLU A 13 3.24 0.41 14.70
CA GLU A 13 4.34 0.31 13.74
C GLU A 13 5.38 1.41 13.93
N GLU A 14 5.52 1.98 15.13
CA GLU A 14 6.42 3.12 15.34
C GLU A 14 7.87 2.85 14.97
N GLU A 15 8.33 1.59 15.11
CA GLU A 15 9.71 1.23 14.79
C GLU A 15 9.94 1.11 13.28
N MET A 16 9.02 0.48 12.57
CA MET A 16 9.19 0.19 11.15
C MET A 16 8.72 1.31 10.24
N LEU A 17 7.74 2.09 10.68
CA LEU A 17 7.11 3.07 9.81
C LEU A 17 8.08 4.10 9.21
N PRO A 18 9.06 4.65 9.95
CA PRO A 18 10.03 5.56 9.35
C PRO A 18 10.85 4.91 8.24
N ILE A 19 11.21 3.64 8.40
CA ILE A 19 11.97 2.89 7.40
C ILE A 19 11.12 2.63 6.17
N THR A 20 9.89 2.19 6.40
CA THR A 20 8.92 1.93 5.33
C THR A 20 8.63 3.21 4.54
N ALA A 21 8.43 4.32 5.24
CA ALA A 21 8.15 5.60 4.60
C ALA A 21 9.27 6.03 3.67
N LYS A 22 10.51 5.88 4.09
CA LYS A 22 11.66 6.24 3.26
C LYS A 22 11.70 5.42 1.98
N ALA A 23 11.47 4.11 2.09
CA ALA A 23 11.44 3.24 0.92
C ALA A 23 10.29 3.60 -0.03
N LEU A 24 9.14 3.95 0.52
CA LEU A 24 7.98 4.34 -0.29
C LEU A 24 8.18 5.66 -1.01
N VAL A 25 8.81 6.64 -0.36
CA VAL A 25 9.12 7.92 -1.01
C VAL A 25 10.00 7.68 -2.23
N GLU A 26 11.05 6.90 -2.06
CA GLU A 26 11.96 6.60 -3.16
C GLU A 26 11.25 5.89 -4.30
N LYS A 27 10.46 4.86 -3.98
CA LYS A 27 9.74 4.09 -5.00
C LYS A 27 8.73 4.95 -5.75
N MET A 28 7.91 5.71 -5.03
CA MET A 28 6.89 6.54 -5.66
C MET A 28 7.50 7.64 -6.52
N ASN A 29 8.58 8.26 -6.05
CA ASN A 29 9.27 9.28 -6.83
C ASN A 29 9.85 8.70 -8.12
N ASN A 30 10.40 7.51 -8.07
CA ASN A 30 10.92 6.83 -9.26
C ASN A 30 9.80 6.53 -10.26
N LEU A 31 8.65 6.03 -9.79
CA LEU A 31 7.51 5.76 -10.67
C LEU A 31 6.97 7.02 -11.31
N MET A 32 6.92 8.12 -10.57
CA MET A 32 6.50 9.42 -11.10
C MET A 32 7.48 9.93 -12.15
N SER A 33 8.77 9.86 -11.89
CA SER A 33 9.79 10.33 -12.82
C SER A 33 9.88 9.49 -14.08
N GLU A 34 9.55 8.20 -14.00
CA GLU A 34 9.48 7.31 -15.15
C GLU A 34 8.18 7.45 -15.95
N GLY A 35 7.27 8.29 -15.48
CA GLY A 35 5.99 8.50 -16.15
C GLY A 35 5.01 7.36 -16.01
N LYS A 36 5.18 6.49 -15.02
CA LYS A 36 4.30 5.33 -14.81
C LYS A 36 3.04 5.67 -14.02
N ILE A 37 3.10 6.70 -13.19
CA ILE A 37 1.96 7.19 -12.40
C ILE A 37 1.96 8.72 -12.41
N SER A 38 0.79 9.32 -12.09
CA SER A 38 0.67 10.77 -12.05
C SER A 38 1.37 11.38 -10.84
N GLN A 39 1.65 12.68 -10.91
CA GLN A 39 2.24 13.42 -9.81
C GLN A 39 1.27 13.58 -8.63
N ASP A 40 -0.01 13.32 -8.84
CA ASP A 40 -1.04 13.39 -7.81
C ASP A 40 -1.16 12.09 -7.01
N SER A 41 -0.35 11.10 -7.31
CA SER A 41 -0.36 9.82 -6.59
C SER A 41 0.03 10.00 -5.13
N LYS A 42 -0.57 9.19 -4.24
CA LYS A 42 -0.42 9.33 -2.79
C LYS A 42 -0.17 7.99 -2.11
N VAL A 43 0.32 8.08 -0.89
CA VAL A 43 0.42 6.97 0.05
C VAL A 43 -0.47 7.31 1.23
N MET A 44 -1.47 6.49 1.48
CA MET A 44 -2.37 6.66 2.61
C MET A 44 -2.00 5.69 3.73
N LEU A 45 -1.65 6.26 4.87
CA LEU A 45 -1.31 5.48 6.06
C LEU A 45 -2.55 5.48 6.98
N VAL A 46 -3.10 4.30 7.21
CA VAL A 46 -4.32 4.14 8.00
C VAL A 46 -3.95 3.65 9.39
N ASP A 47 -4.11 4.49 10.40
CA ASP A 47 -3.84 4.11 11.78
C ASP A 47 -5.05 3.37 12.38
N ASP A 48 -4.84 2.11 12.70
CA ASP A 48 -5.89 1.25 13.26
C ASP A 48 -5.90 1.31 14.80
N GLY A 49 -5.96 2.53 15.34
CA GLY A 49 -6.06 2.73 16.78
C GLY A 49 -4.79 2.36 17.52
N SER A 50 -3.63 2.69 16.98
CA SER A 50 -2.34 2.39 17.62
C SER A 50 -2.22 3.03 19.00
N LYS A 51 -1.56 2.33 19.92
CA LYS A 51 -1.30 2.78 21.28
C LYS A 51 0.08 3.41 21.44
N ASP A 52 0.92 3.27 20.44
CA ASP A 52 2.27 3.83 20.42
C ASP A 52 2.32 5.15 19.64
N LYS A 53 3.47 5.55 19.15
CA LYS A 53 3.66 6.81 18.43
C LYS A 53 3.38 6.73 16.93
N THR A 54 2.75 5.67 16.47
CA THR A 54 2.46 5.49 15.04
C THR A 54 1.72 6.69 14.45
N TRP A 55 0.66 7.14 15.10
CA TRP A 55 -0.10 8.28 14.58
C TRP A 55 0.74 9.57 14.54
N ASP A 56 1.55 9.80 15.56
CA ASP A 56 2.43 10.99 15.60
C ASP A 56 3.38 10.99 14.40
N ILE A 57 3.90 9.79 14.04
CA ILE A 57 4.79 9.64 12.89
C ILE A 57 4.03 9.94 11.60
N ILE A 58 2.80 9.44 11.47
CA ILE A 58 1.95 9.68 10.29
C ILE A 58 1.70 11.19 10.13
N GLU A 59 1.35 11.88 11.20
CA GLU A 59 1.12 13.33 11.15
C GLU A 59 2.36 14.08 10.67
N LYS A 60 3.53 13.71 11.21
CA LYS A 60 4.79 14.36 10.82
C LYS A 60 5.13 14.08 9.36
N LEU A 61 4.89 12.87 8.89
CA LEU A 61 5.12 12.52 7.49
C LEU A 61 4.21 13.34 6.57
N HIS A 62 2.94 13.47 6.94
CA HIS A 62 1.98 14.25 6.17
C HIS A 62 2.40 15.73 6.09
N GLU A 63 2.85 16.31 7.20
CA GLU A 63 3.29 17.70 7.23
C GLU A 63 4.55 17.94 6.41
N ALA A 64 5.48 16.98 6.43
CA ALA A 64 6.79 17.13 5.79
C ALA A 64 6.80 16.74 4.32
N ILE A 65 6.00 15.76 3.93
CA ILE A 65 6.04 15.18 2.59
C ILE A 65 4.64 15.10 2.01
N PRO A 66 4.32 15.89 0.96
CA PRO A 66 2.96 15.92 0.39
C PRO A 66 2.46 14.57 -0.12
N LEU A 67 3.36 13.63 -0.38
CA LEU A 67 3.01 12.28 -0.83
C LEU A 67 2.12 11.55 0.18
N PHE A 68 2.33 11.78 1.48
CA PHE A 68 1.65 11.04 2.52
C PHE A 68 0.34 11.68 2.96
N THR A 69 -0.70 10.86 3.08
CA THR A 69 -1.96 11.22 3.72
C THR A 69 -2.19 10.25 4.88
N GLY A 70 -2.99 10.66 5.84
CA GLY A 70 -3.27 9.85 7.02
C GLY A 70 -4.76 9.72 7.26
N LEU A 71 -5.16 8.54 7.74
CA LEU A 71 -6.52 8.27 8.16
C LEU A 71 -6.44 7.59 9.52
N LYS A 72 -7.09 8.17 10.52
CA LYS A 72 -7.06 7.62 11.87
C LYS A 72 -8.41 7.04 12.25
N LEU A 73 -8.41 5.78 12.66
CA LEU A 73 -9.59 5.16 13.24
C LEU A 73 -9.68 5.49 14.73
N SER A 74 -10.89 5.65 15.25
CA SER A 74 -11.10 6.04 16.65
C SER A 74 -10.59 4.99 17.65
N ARG A 75 -10.52 3.74 17.20
CA ARG A 75 -10.03 2.61 18.00
C ARG A 75 -9.60 1.49 17.08
N ASN A 76 -8.95 0.47 17.62
CA ASN A 76 -8.61 -0.71 16.83
C ASN A 76 -9.86 -1.40 16.33
N LYS A 77 -9.97 -1.52 15.02
CA LYS A 77 -11.10 -2.15 14.32
C LYS A 77 -10.69 -3.44 13.64
N GLY A 78 -9.40 -3.78 13.68
CA GLY A 78 -8.84 -4.92 12.97
C GLY A 78 -8.30 -4.55 11.60
N HIS A 79 -7.33 -5.32 11.14
CA HIS A 79 -6.62 -5.09 9.88
C HIS A 79 -7.57 -4.97 8.69
N GLN A 80 -8.56 -5.86 8.60
CA GLN A 80 -9.51 -5.88 7.49
C GLN A 80 -10.35 -4.62 7.44
N ASN A 81 -10.81 -4.15 8.59
CA ASN A 81 -11.63 -2.94 8.65
C ASN A 81 -10.81 -1.68 8.38
N ALA A 82 -9.55 -1.66 8.83
CA ALA A 82 -8.64 -0.55 8.54
C ALA A 82 -8.37 -0.47 7.04
N LEU A 83 -8.11 -1.62 6.41
CA LEU A 83 -7.91 -1.70 4.98
C LEU A 83 -9.15 -1.20 4.23
N LEU A 84 -10.33 -1.67 4.61
CA LEU A 84 -11.58 -1.26 3.98
C LEU A 84 -11.79 0.25 4.09
N ALA A 85 -11.54 0.83 5.26
CA ALA A 85 -11.67 2.27 5.45
C ALA A 85 -10.76 3.04 4.49
N GLY A 86 -9.53 2.59 4.34
CA GLY A 86 -8.58 3.20 3.41
C GLY A 86 -9.03 3.08 1.95
N LEU A 87 -9.48 1.90 1.55
CA LEU A 87 -9.94 1.65 0.19
C LEU A 87 -11.17 2.51 -0.15
N MET A 88 -12.12 2.60 0.76
CA MET A 88 -13.33 3.39 0.57
C MET A 88 -13.04 4.89 0.48
N THR A 89 -12.02 5.35 1.16
CA THR A 89 -11.58 6.74 1.09
C THR A 89 -10.82 7.02 -0.19
N ALA A 90 -9.86 6.15 -0.52
CA ALA A 90 -8.99 6.34 -1.69
C ALA A 90 -9.72 6.25 -3.03
N LYS A 91 -10.80 5.46 -3.11
CA LYS A 91 -11.53 5.29 -4.36
C LYS A 91 -12.09 6.59 -4.93
N ASN A 92 -12.23 7.63 -4.10
CA ASN A 92 -12.80 8.90 -4.52
C ASN A 92 -11.84 9.75 -5.36
N TYR A 93 -10.54 9.46 -5.32
CA TYR A 93 -9.55 10.25 -6.05
C TYR A 93 -8.41 9.44 -6.67
N ALA A 94 -8.48 8.15 -6.68
CA ALA A 94 -7.44 7.33 -7.29
C ALA A 94 -8.03 6.47 -8.40
N ASP A 95 -7.25 6.28 -9.45
CA ASP A 95 -7.59 5.37 -10.54
C ASP A 95 -7.14 3.95 -10.23
N ILE A 96 -6.04 3.84 -9.49
CA ILE A 96 -5.43 2.56 -9.10
C ILE A 96 -5.19 2.59 -7.60
N ILE A 97 -5.61 1.54 -6.92
CA ILE A 97 -5.37 1.39 -5.48
C ILE A 97 -4.61 0.10 -5.22
N VAL A 98 -3.52 0.21 -4.47
CA VAL A 98 -2.71 -0.95 -4.07
C VAL A 98 -2.60 -0.97 -2.55
N SER A 99 -2.91 -2.09 -1.93
CA SER A 99 -2.73 -2.27 -0.49
C SER A 99 -1.41 -2.98 -0.22
N MET A 100 -0.72 -2.56 0.82
CA MET A 100 0.55 -3.15 1.26
C MET A 100 0.62 -3.17 2.77
N ASP A 101 1.45 -4.06 3.31
CA ASP A 101 1.71 -4.11 4.74
C ASP A 101 2.77 -3.09 5.15
N ALA A 102 2.64 -2.56 6.38
CA ALA A 102 3.51 -1.49 6.86
C ALA A 102 4.92 -1.95 7.23
N ASP A 103 5.13 -3.24 7.40
CA ASP A 103 6.41 -3.80 7.86
C ASP A 103 7.33 -4.28 6.74
N LEU A 104 7.05 -3.90 5.50
CA LEU A 104 7.81 -4.29 4.31
C LEU A 104 7.89 -5.81 4.08
N GLN A 105 6.92 -6.58 4.61
CA GLN A 105 6.82 -7.99 4.29
C GLN A 105 6.52 -8.20 2.81
N ASP A 106 5.79 -7.26 2.21
CA ASP A 106 5.54 -7.28 0.78
C ASP A 106 6.70 -6.64 0.04
N ASP A 107 7.01 -7.17 -1.14
CA ASP A 107 8.04 -6.59 -1.99
C ASP A 107 7.51 -5.29 -2.60
N ILE A 108 8.15 -4.18 -2.26
CA ILE A 108 7.78 -2.87 -2.78
C ILE A 108 7.85 -2.82 -4.31
N ASN A 109 8.71 -3.64 -4.91
CA ASN A 109 8.84 -3.70 -6.37
C ASN A 109 7.68 -4.46 -7.02
N ALA A 110 6.83 -5.12 -6.24
CA ALA A 110 5.61 -5.73 -6.76
C ALA A 110 4.65 -4.69 -7.34
N ILE A 111 4.80 -3.43 -6.96
CA ILE A 111 3.99 -2.33 -7.52
C ILE A 111 4.16 -2.27 -9.04
N ASP A 112 5.38 -2.48 -9.53
CA ASP A 112 5.63 -2.50 -10.99
C ASP A 112 4.79 -3.57 -11.67
N GLY A 113 4.73 -4.76 -11.08
CA GLY A 113 3.94 -5.86 -11.60
C GLY A 113 2.44 -5.55 -11.60
N PHE A 114 1.94 -4.90 -10.56
CA PHE A 114 0.55 -4.48 -10.49
C PHE A 114 0.21 -3.49 -11.61
N LEU A 115 1.09 -2.53 -11.86
CA LEU A 115 0.90 -1.55 -12.92
C LEU A 115 0.93 -2.19 -14.30
N GLU A 116 1.81 -3.17 -14.51
CA GLU A 116 1.86 -3.93 -15.75
C GLU A 116 0.56 -4.68 -16.00
N LYS A 117 0.02 -5.34 -14.99
CA LYS A 117 -1.24 -6.06 -15.09
C LYS A 117 -2.40 -5.12 -15.35
N ARG A 118 -2.39 -3.94 -14.75
CA ARG A 118 -3.39 -2.92 -15.03
C ARG A 118 -3.32 -2.48 -16.50
N ALA A 119 -2.13 -2.28 -17.03
CA ALA A 119 -1.94 -1.90 -18.42
C ALA A 119 -2.42 -2.99 -19.38
N GLU A 120 -2.38 -4.26 -18.96
CA GLU A 120 -2.90 -5.39 -19.73
C GLU A 120 -4.43 -5.50 -19.67
N GLY A 121 -5.09 -4.63 -18.89
CA GLY A 121 -6.54 -4.60 -18.79
C GLY A 121 -7.12 -5.32 -17.56
N CYS A 122 -6.29 -5.72 -16.61
CA CYS A 122 -6.78 -6.34 -15.38
C CYS A 122 -7.39 -5.30 -14.46
N ASP A 123 -8.59 -5.56 -13.94
CA ASP A 123 -9.25 -4.68 -12.98
C ASP A 123 -8.84 -4.99 -11.54
N ILE A 124 -8.58 -6.25 -11.24
CA ILE A 124 -8.16 -6.69 -9.91
C ILE A 124 -6.89 -7.53 -10.06
N VAL A 125 -5.87 -7.18 -9.27
CA VAL A 125 -4.59 -7.89 -9.28
C VAL A 125 -4.22 -8.28 -7.85
N TYR A 126 -3.92 -9.55 -7.63
CA TYR A 126 -3.44 -10.04 -6.35
C TYR A 126 -1.93 -10.17 -6.34
N GLY A 127 -1.31 -9.66 -5.28
CA GLY A 127 0.09 -9.92 -5.02
C GLY A 127 0.24 -11.21 -4.23
N VAL A 128 1.14 -12.08 -4.67
CA VAL A 128 1.41 -13.36 -4.01
C VAL A 128 2.88 -13.45 -3.68
N ARG A 129 3.20 -13.87 -2.45
CA ARG A 129 4.58 -14.08 -2.04
C ARG A 129 5.12 -15.35 -2.64
N SER A 130 5.81 -15.21 -3.77
CA SER A 130 6.39 -16.37 -4.46
C SER A 130 7.61 -16.95 -3.75
N SER A 131 8.23 -16.17 -2.85
CA SER A 131 9.44 -16.56 -2.13
C SER A 131 9.20 -17.25 -0.79
N ARG A 132 7.96 -17.56 -0.45
CA ARG A 132 7.63 -18.27 0.78
C ARG A 132 8.10 -19.72 0.70
N GLU A 133 9.10 -20.06 1.48
CA GLU A 133 9.64 -21.41 1.52
C GLU A 133 8.62 -22.45 1.96
N LYS A 134 7.68 -22.04 2.82
CA LYS A 134 6.66 -22.93 3.37
C LYS A 134 5.43 -23.07 2.49
N ASP A 135 5.32 -22.31 1.42
CA ASP A 135 4.20 -22.41 0.52
C ASP A 135 4.35 -23.65 -0.34
N THR A 136 3.29 -24.47 -0.39
CA THR A 136 3.28 -25.63 -1.30
C THR A 136 3.08 -25.14 -2.73
N ALA A 137 3.51 -25.95 -3.69
CA ALA A 137 3.30 -25.64 -5.10
C ALA A 137 1.81 -25.44 -5.42
N PHE A 138 0.94 -26.25 -4.80
CA PHE A 138 -0.51 -26.14 -4.95
C PHE A 138 -1.00 -24.78 -4.46
N LYS A 139 -0.58 -24.38 -3.28
CA LYS A 139 -1.00 -23.09 -2.69
C LYS A 139 -0.58 -21.91 -3.56
N ARG A 140 0.65 -21.94 -4.06
CA ARG A 140 1.15 -20.89 -4.94
C ARG A 140 0.41 -20.86 -6.26
N GLY A 141 0.16 -22.02 -6.84
CA GLY A 141 -0.59 -22.12 -8.09
C GLY A 141 -2.00 -21.60 -7.95
N THR A 142 -2.68 -21.95 -6.86
CA THR A 142 -4.03 -21.45 -6.59
C THR A 142 -4.05 -19.94 -6.44
N ALA A 143 -3.09 -19.40 -5.67
CA ALA A 143 -3.01 -17.96 -5.46
C ALA A 143 -2.75 -17.23 -6.78
N GLN A 144 -1.86 -17.74 -7.61
CA GLN A 144 -1.57 -17.14 -8.91
C GLN A 144 -2.78 -17.15 -9.85
N GLY A 145 -3.69 -18.09 -9.66
CA GLY A 145 -4.92 -18.16 -10.44
C GLY A 145 -5.83 -16.96 -10.24
N TYR A 146 -5.64 -16.19 -9.15
CA TYR A 146 -6.43 -15.00 -8.87
C TYR A 146 -5.86 -13.72 -9.46
N TYR A 147 -4.73 -13.75 -10.11
CA TYR A 147 -4.08 -12.55 -10.65
C TYR A 147 -4.92 -11.80 -11.66
N LYS A 148 -5.76 -12.50 -12.39
CA LYS A 148 -6.55 -11.91 -13.47
C LYS A 148 -8.03 -12.11 -13.20
N LEU A 149 -8.56 -11.31 -12.34
CA LEU A 149 -9.99 -11.33 -12.07
C LEU A 149 -10.78 -10.28 -12.85
#